data_cf4ff3e9caa18f7c4a20a106d2cb505f
#
_entry.id   cf4ff3e9caa18f7c4a20a106d2cb505f
#
_cell.length_a   1.000
_cell.length_b   1.000
_cell.length_c   1.000
_cell.angle_alpha   90.00
_cell.angle_beta   90.00
_cell.angle_gamma   90.00
#
_symmetry.space_group_name_H-M   'P 1'
#
loop_
_entity.id
_entity.type
_entity.pdbx_description
1 polymer ?
#
loop_
_entity_poly.entity_id
_entity_poly.type
_entity_poly.pdbx_seq_one_letter_code
_entity_poly.pdbx_strand_id
1 'polypeptide(L)'
;MAAVFDKPSLFKRATPLFSGFDGPLAFAVFLLASAGLLIMYSSGFDHGSRFVDHGRNMLIAGFILFVVAQIPPQRLMALAVPIYVVGVGLLIAVAIFGITKKGARRWLNVGIVIQPSEILKIAMPLMLAWWFQKREGQLRPLDFMVAGALLVVPVGLIMKQPDLGTSLLVLAAGLAVIFFAGLSWKLIAPPVVLGVIGMFLIVWFEPALCADGVRWPVLHDYQQQRICTLLDPSRDPLGKGFHIIQGMIAIGSGGMFGKGFMAGTQTHLEFIPERTTDFIFAAFSEEFGLAGNLLLIAGFIFLILRGMVIAMEAATLFSRLLAGAVTMIFFTYAFVNMGMVSGILPVVGVPLPFISYGGTAMVTLGLAVGMLMSIAKAKRLVQS
;
A
#
# COMPACT_ATOMS: atom_id res chain seq x y z
N MET A 1 -17.80 -24.87 53.65
CA MET A 1 -16.97 -23.79 53.15
C MET A 1 -17.24 -23.63 51.66
N ALA A 2 -18.03 -22.62 51.26
CA ALA A 2 -18.32 -22.33 49.85
C ALA A 2 -17.14 -21.53 49.29
N ALA A 3 -16.44 -22.09 48.32
CA ALA A 3 -15.39 -21.39 47.57
C ALA A 3 -16.06 -20.23 46.81
N VAL A 4 -15.84 -19.00 47.28
CA VAL A 4 -16.22 -17.78 46.55
C VAL A 4 -15.33 -17.74 45.28
N PHE A 5 -15.87 -18.15 44.14
CA PHE A 5 -15.26 -17.91 42.85
C PHE A 5 -15.29 -16.41 42.55
N ASP A 6 -14.23 -15.73 42.93
CA ASP A 6 -14.01 -14.35 42.59
C ASP A 6 -14.03 -14.23 41.04
N LYS A 7 -15.11 -13.63 40.49
CA LYS A 7 -15.21 -13.39 39.05
C LYS A 7 -14.04 -12.48 38.65
N PRO A 8 -13.13 -12.94 37.79
CA PRO A 8 -11.97 -12.12 37.39
C PRO A 8 -12.46 -10.76 36.86
N SER A 9 -11.85 -9.67 37.34
CA SER A 9 -12.16 -8.32 36.90
C SER A 9 -12.15 -8.20 35.40
N LEU A 10 -12.95 -7.31 34.79
CA LEU A 10 -13.02 -7.08 33.37
C LEU A 10 -11.61 -6.83 32.77
N PHE A 11 -10.73 -6.20 33.52
CA PHE A 11 -9.33 -5.96 33.16
C PHE A 11 -8.53 -7.26 33.03
N LYS A 12 -8.68 -8.22 33.94
CA LYS A 12 -8.04 -9.55 33.88
C LYS A 12 -8.59 -10.42 32.74
N ARG A 13 -9.82 -10.16 32.27
CA ARG A 13 -10.41 -10.83 31.10
C ARG A 13 -9.93 -10.24 29.79
N ALA A 14 -9.59 -8.94 29.76
CA ALA A 14 -9.11 -8.25 28.58
C ALA A 14 -7.59 -8.43 28.33
N THR A 15 -6.79 -8.64 29.40
CA THR A 15 -5.33 -8.83 29.28
C THR A 15 -4.90 -9.88 28.25
N PRO A 16 -5.53 -11.08 28.14
CA PRO A 16 -5.16 -12.09 27.13
C PRO A 16 -5.37 -11.62 25.69
N LEU A 17 -6.29 -10.68 25.46
CA LEU A 17 -6.56 -10.14 24.12
C LEU A 17 -5.40 -9.27 23.62
N PHE A 18 -4.71 -8.59 24.54
CA PHE A 18 -3.57 -7.70 24.25
C PHE A 18 -2.21 -8.37 24.49
N SER A 19 -2.15 -9.47 25.23
CA SER A 19 -0.92 -10.17 25.65
C SER A 19 -0.14 -10.82 24.52
N GLY A 20 -0.33 -10.50 23.31
CA GLY A 20 0.44 -11.03 22.17
C GLY A 20 0.73 -9.96 21.12
N PHE A 21 0.27 -8.72 21.37
CA PHE A 21 0.54 -7.64 20.44
C PHE A 21 2.02 -7.29 20.42
N ASP A 22 2.52 -7.03 19.22
CA ASP A 22 3.87 -6.55 19.01
C ASP A 22 3.94 -5.05 19.33
N GLY A 23 4.52 -4.70 20.49
CA GLY A 23 4.59 -3.32 20.95
C GLY A 23 5.32 -2.37 19.99
N PRO A 24 6.52 -2.73 19.48
CA PRO A 24 7.22 -1.91 18.50
C PRO A 24 6.42 -1.64 17.23
N LEU A 25 5.74 -2.65 16.67
CA LEU A 25 4.87 -2.47 15.49
C LEU A 25 3.67 -1.57 15.81
N ALA A 26 3.03 -1.77 16.97
CA ALA A 26 1.92 -0.92 17.41
C ALA A 26 2.36 0.53 17.59
N PHE A 27 3.54 0.77 18.14
CA PHE A 27 4.11 2.11 18.29
C PHE A 27 4.37 2.78 16.95
N ALA A 28 4.95 2.06 15.97
CA ALA A 28 5.16 2.58 14.62
C ALA A 28 3.85 3.01 13.94
N VAL A 29 2.82 2.16 14.02
CA VAL A 29 1.49 2.46 13.46
C VAL A 29 0.85 3.64 14.16
N PHE A 30 0.94 3.72 15.50
CA PHE A 30 0.42 4.85 16.27
C PHE A 30 1.10 6.17 15.89
N LEU A 31 2.42 6.18 15.75
CA LEU A 31 3.19 7.36 15.38
C LEU A 31 2.81 7.86 13.97
N LEU A 32 2.74 6.96 12.99
CA LEU A 32 2.34 7.31 11.62
C LEU A 32 0.89 7.77 11.56
N ALA A 33 -0.02 7.11 12.28
CA ALA A 33 -1.43 7.51 12.35
C ALA A 33 -1.59 8.89 13.00
N SER A 34 -0.82 9.19 14.05
CA SER A 34 -0.83 10.50 14.71
C SER A 34 -0.33 11.60 13.76
N ALA A 35 0.77 11.34 13.03
CA ALA A 35 1.25 12.26 11.99
C ALA A 35 0.20 12.47 10.89
N GLY A 36 -0.49 11.39 10.49
CA GLY A 36 -1.58 11.46 9.52
C GLY A 36 -2.76 12.32 9.98
N LEU A 37 -3.19 12.17 11.24
CA LEU A 37 -4.24 13.02 11.81
C LEU A 37 -3.83 14.47 11.88
N LEU A 38 -2.58 14.75 12.26
CA LEU A 38 -2.06 16.10 12.39
C LEU A 38 -2.04 16.81 11.04
N ILE A 39 -1.48 16.18 9.98
CA ILE A 39 -1.46 16.81 8.66
C ILE A 39 -2.85 16.84 8.00
N MET A 40 -3.72 15.86 8.27
CA MET A 40 -5.10 15.87 7.77
C MET A 40 -5.92 17.03 8.35
N TYR A 41 -5.67 17.40 9.61
CA TYR A 41 -6.30 18.56 10.22
C TYR A 41 -5.91 19.84 9.49
N SER A 42 -4.62 20.01 9.16
CA SER A 42 -4.15 21.19 8.43
C SER A 42 -4.57 21.19 6.96
N SER A 43 -4.32 20.11 6.20
CA SER A 43 -4.59 20.06 4.77
C SER A 43 -6.07 19.95 4.40
N GLY A 44 -6.90 19.55 5.36
CA GLY A 44 -8.35 19.39 5.18
C GLY A 44 -9.20 20.56 5.69
N PHE A 45 -8.63 21.71 6.00
CA PHE A 45 -9.27 22.84 6.68
C PHE A 45 -10.57 23.33 6.02
N ASP A 46 -10.65 23.29 4.69
CA ASP A 46 -11.79 23.74 3.86
C ASP A 46 -12.79 22.61 3.55
N HIS A 47 -12.45 21.37 3.87
CA HIS A 47 -13.27 20.20 3.58
C HIS A 47 -14.01 19.70 4.84
N GLY A 48 -14.57 20.58 5.64
CA GLY A 48 -15.43 20.40 6.80
C GLY A 48 -15.44 19.04 7.54
N SER A 49 -15.75 17.94 6.86
CA SER A 49 -15.84 16.60 7.44
C SER A 49 -14.58 15.74 7.24
N ARG A 50 -13.61 16.12 6.38
CA ARG A 50 -12.48 15.24 6.00
C ARG A 50 -11.64 14.75 7.18
N PHE A 51 -11.35 15.63 8.13
CA PHE A 51 -10.62 15.25 9.34
C PHE A 51 -11.39 14.21 10.17
N VAL A 52 -12.69 14.45 10.40
CA VAL A 52 -13.56 13.55 11.16
C VAL A 52 -13.72 12.21 10.44
N ASP A 53 -13.93 12.24 9.12
CA ASP A 53 -14.06 11.05 8.30
C ASP A 53 -12.75 10.23 8.28
N HIS A 54 -11.59 10.90 8.24
CA HIS A 54 -10.29 10.26 8.32
C HIS A 54 -10.08 9.59 9.68
N GLY A 55 -10.40 10.28 10.77
CA GLY A 55 -10.37 9.73 12.13
C GLY A 55 -11.30 8.51 12.27
N ARG A 56 -12.52 8.60 11.73
CA ARG A 56 -13.46 7.47 11.70
C ARG A 56 -12.89 6.28 10.93
N ASN A 57 -12.29 6.50 9.75
CA ASN A 57 -11.68 5.46 8.96
C ASN A 57 -10.48 4.81 9.67
N MET A 58 -9.69 5.59 10.41
CA MET A 58 -8.62 5.07 11.27
C MET A 58 -9.15 4.21 12.41
N LEU A 59 -10.24 4.62 13.06
CA LEU A 59 -10.88 3.81 14.10
C LEU A 59 -11.41 2.49 13.56
N ILE A 60 -12.05 2.50 12.39
CA ILE A 60 -12.49 1.28 11.69
C ILE A 60 -11.29 0.39 11.35
N ALA A 61 -10.21 0.95 10.81
CA ALA A 61 -8.99 0.22 10.51
C ALA A 61 -8.34 -0.38 11.77
N GLY A 62 -8.32 0.37 12.87
CA GLY A 62 -7.86 -0.09 14.18
C GLY A 62 -8.70 -1.24 14.75
N PHE A 63 -10.02 -1.17 14.60
CA PHE A 63 -10.91 -2.26 14.97
C PHE A 63 -10.66 -3.52 14.12
N ILE A 64 -10.55 -3.36 12.81
CA ILE A 64 -10.23 -4.47 11.89
C ILE A 64 -8.86 -5.08 12.24
N LEU A 65 -7.85 -4.25 12.46
CA LEU A 65 -6.52 -4.67 12.93
C LEU A 65 -6.66 -5.55 14.18
N PHE A 66 -7.40 -5.06 15.19
CA PHE A 66 -7.60 -5.78 16.45
C PHE A 66 -8.27 -7.13 16.24
N VAL A 67 -9.33 -7.20 15.44
CA VAL A 67 -10.05 -8.44 15.12
C VAL A 67 -9.14 -9.44 14.38
N VAL A 68 -8.44 -8.97 13.34
CA VAL A 68 -7.57 -9.85 12.54
C VAL A 68 -6.38 -10.34 13.35
N ALA A 69 -5.83 -9.53 14.24
CA ALA A 69 -4.76 -9.93 15.16
C ALA A 69 -5.16 -11.09 16.09
N GLN A 70 -6.46 -11.34 16.31
CA GLN A 70 -6.95 -12.49 17.10
C GLN A 70 -7.10 -13.76 16.24
N ILE A 71 -7.06 -13.66 14.91
CA ILE A 71 -7.22 -14.80 14.00
C ILE A 71 -5.86 -15.51 13.87
N PRO A 72 -5.72 -16.79 14.25
CA PRO A 72 -4.44 -17.49 14.11
C PRO A 72 -4.06 -17.66 12.62
N PRO A 73 -2.74 -17.65 12.28
CA PRO A 73 -2.26 -17.76 10.90
C PRO A 73 -2.78 -18.98 10.13
N GLN A 74 -3.07 -20.08 10.81
CA GLN A 74 -3.65 -21.30 10.21
C GLN A 74 -5.05 -21.04 9.62
N ARG A 75 -5.87 -20.21 10.28
CA ARG A 75 -7.19 -19.83 9.76
C ARG A 75 -7.05 -18.85 8.60
N LEU A 76 -6.08 -17.92 8.65
CA LEU A 76 -5.76 -17.04 7.52
C LEU A 76 -5.34 -17.86 6.30
N MET A 77 -4.53 -18.90 6.51
CA MET A 77 -4.12 -19.83 5.46
C MET A 77 -5.31 -20.58 4.84
N ALA A 78 -6.28 -21.00 5.64
CA ALA A 78 -7.49 -21.67 5.14
C ALA A 78 -8.38 -20.75 4.29
N LEU A 79 -8.35 -19.43 4.54
CA LEU A 79 -9.09 -18.42 3.79
C LEU A 79 -8.38 -17.96 2.50
N ALA A 80 -7.12 -18.34 2.28
CA ALA A 80 -6.32 -17.85 1.16
C ALA A 80 -6.97 -18.14 -0.21
N VAL A 81 -7.33 -19.39 -0.47
CA VAL A 81 -7.94 -19.80 -1.75
C VAL A 81 -9.33 -19.19 -1.95
N PRO A 82 -10.27 -19.28 -0.98
CA PRO A 82 -11.60 -18.65 -1.11
C PRO A 82 -11.52 -17.15 -1.40
N ILE A 83 -10.70 -16.39 -0.65
CA ILE A 83 -10.59 -14.94 -0.83
C ILE A 83 -10.00 -14.61 -2.20
N TYR A 84 -9.00 -15.36 -2.66
CA TYR A 84 -8.41 -15.17 -3.98
C TYR A 84 -9.42 -15.43 -5.11
N VAL A 85 -10.14 -16.56 -5.05
CA VAL A 85 -11.13 -16.94 -6.07
C VAL A 85 -12.27 -15.91 -6.12
N VAL A 86 -12.78 -15.50 -4.95
CA VAL A 86 -13.80 -14.45 -4.87
C VAL A 86 -13.26 -13.14 -5.42
N GLY A 87 -12.03 -12.74 -5.05
CA GLY A 87 -11.40 -11.50 -5.54
C GLY A 87 -11.25 -11.49 -7.05
N VAL A 88 -10.75 -12.56 -7.67
CA VAL A 88 -10.63 -12.70 -9.13
C VAL A 88 -12.01 -12.72 -9.79
N GLY A 89 -12.98 -13.45 -9.23
CA GLY A 89 -14.35 -13.46 -9.72
C GLY A 89 -14.99 -12.08 -9.72
N LEU A 90 -14.78 -11.29 -8.66
CA LEU A 90 -15.24 -9.91 -8.58
C LEU A 90 -14.51 -8.99 -9.58
N LEU A 91 -13.21 -9.21 -9.87
CA LEU A 91 -12.52 -8.47 -10.94
C LEU A 91 -13.13 -8.75 -12.32
N ILE A 92 -13.49 -10.00 -12.60
CA ILE A 92 -14.19 -10.38 -13.84
C ILE A 92 -15.57 -9.73 -13.86
N ALA A 93 -16.29 -9.73 -12.74
CA ALA A 93 -17.59 -9.07 -12.64
C ALA A 93 -17.52 -7.55 -12.90
N VAL A 94 -16.43 -6.88 -12.44
CA VAL A 94 -16.21 -5.46 -12.78
C VAL A 94 -15.99 -5.26 -14.28
N ALA A 95 -15.30 -6.17 -14.95
CA ALA A 95 -15.11 -6.07 -16.41
C ALA A 95 -16.43 -6.14 -17.19
N ILE A 96 -17.44 -6.84 -16.66
CA ILE A 96 -18.75 -7.03 -17.30
C ILE A 96 -19.78 -6.00 -16.80
N PHE A 97 -19.90 -5.83 -15.47
CA PHE A 97 -20.97 -5.07 -14.79
C PHE A 97 -20.45 -3.80 -14.07
N GLY A 98 -19.17 -3.48 -14.20
CA GLY A 98 -18.55 -2.38 -13.43
C GLY A 98 -19.12 -0.99 -13.78
N ILE A 99 -19.12 -0.11 -12.76
CA ILE A 99 -19.51 1.30 -12.90
C ILE A 99 -18.28 2.13 -13.24
N THR A 100 -18.44 3.03 -14.19
CA THR A 100 -17.40 4.00 -14.56
C THR A 100 -17.48 5.22 -13.64
N LYS A 101 -16.41 5.49 -12.87
CA LYS A 101 -16.24 6.72 -12.09
C LYS A 101 -14.89 7.36 -12.43
N LYS A 102 -14.84 8.67 -12.58
CA LYS A 102 -13.62 9.43 -12.97
C LYS A 102 -12.93 8.83 -14.21
N GLY A 103 -13.69 8.40 -15.21
CA GLY A 103 -13.17 7.85 -16.48
C GLY A 103 -12.62 6.40 -16.42
N ALA A 104 -12.73 5.70 -15.29
CA ALA A 104 -12.26 4.33 -15.15
C ALA A 104 -13.34 3.40 -14.59
N ARG A 105 -13.45 2.20 -15.17
CA ARG A 105 -14.40 1.15 -14.79
C ARG A 105 -13.78 0.23 -13.74
N ARG A 106 -13.90 0.59 -12.44
CA ARG A 106 -13.20 -0.09 -11.33
C ARG A 106 -14.10 -0.51 -10.18
N TRP A 107 -15.36 -0.04 -10.18
CA TRP A 107 -16.27 -0.17 -9.05
C TRP A 107 -17.42 -1.11 -9.36
N LEU A 108 -17.84 -1.87 -8.38
CA LEU A 108 -19.03 -2.73 -8.45
C LEU A 108 -20.04 -2.29 -7.39
N ASN A 109 -21.31 -2.19 -7.78
CA ASN A 109 -22.40 -1.92 -6.84
C ASN A 109 -23.11 -3.23 -6.52
N VAL A 110 -22.92 -3.72 -5.31
CA VAL A 110 -23.61 -4.90 -4.76
C VAL A 110 -24.44 -4.49 -3.53
N GLY A 111 -25.10 -3.33 -3.60
CA GLY A 111 -25.72 -2.65 -2.46
C GLY A 111 -24.79 -1.68 -1.77
N ILE A 112 -23.50 -1.96 -1.77
CA ILE A 112 -22.40 -1.08 -1.37
C ILE A 112 -21.44 -0.97 -2.56
N VAL A 113 -20.87 0.22 -2.77
CA VAL A 113 -19.88 0.43 -3.84
C VAL A 113 -18.52 -0.08 -3.35
N ILE A 114 -18.05 -1.18 -3.93
CA ILE A 114 -16.77 -1.79 -3.60
C ILE A 114 -15.81 -1.70 -4.79
N GLN A 115 -14.50 -1.67 -4.49
CA GLN A 115 -13.42 -1.80 -5.48
C GLN A 115 -12.74 -3.16 -5.28
N PRO A 116 -13.03 -4.17 -6.10
CA PRO A 116 -12.51 -5.52 -5.91
C PRO A 116 -10.99 -5.63 -5.96
N SER A 117 -10.32 -4.76 -6.70
CA SER A 117 -8.85 -4.73 -6.75
C SER A 117 -8.20 -4.44 -5.38
N GLU A 118 -8.90 -3.77 -4.44
CA GLU A 118 -8.42 -3.58 -3.07
C GLU A 118 -8.27 -4.91 -2.32
N ILE A 119 -9.21 -5.84 -2.54
CA ILE A 119 -9.19 -7.18 -1.93
C ILE A 119 -7.95 -7.94 -2.38
N LEU A 120 -7.55 -7.79 -3.65
CA LEU A 120 -6.43 -8.52 -4.23
C LEU A 120 -5.07 -8.13 -3.64
N LYS A 121 -4.93 -6.94 -3.07
CA LYS A 121 -3.69 -6.53 -2.37
C LYS A 121 -3.37 -7.46 -1.19
N ILE A 122 -4.41 -8.01 -0.55
CA ILE A 122 -4.29 -8.96 0.57
C ILE A 122 -4.46 -10.40 0.10
N ALA A 123 -5.39 -10.65 -0.82
CA ALA A 123 -5.66 -11.99 -1.33
C ALA A 123 -4.47 -12.60 -2.08
N MET A 124 -3.70 -11.77 -2.81
CA MET A 124 -2.55 -12.23 -3.58
C MET A 124 -1.41 -12.78 -2.69
N PRO A 125 -0.88 -12.05 -1.69
CA PRO A 125 0.13 -12.59 -0.81
C PRO A 125 -0.38 -13.80 0.00
N LEU A 126 -1.66 -13.82 0.43
CA LEU A 126 -2.26 -14.98 1.08
C LEU A 126 -2.24 -16.22 0.17
N MET A 127 -2.70 -16.07 -1.07
CA MET A 127 -2.78 -17.17 -2.04
C MET A 127 -1.40 -17.75 -2.37
N LEU A 128 -0.42 -16.88 -2.65
CA LEU A 128 0.93 -17.34 -3.00
C LEU A 128 1.66 -17.94 -1.79
N ALA A 129 1.50 -17.38 -0.59
CA ALA A 129 2.06 -17.95 0.63
C ALA A 129 1.46 -19.34 0.93
N TRP A 130 0.14 -19.51 0.73
CA TRP A 130 -0.53 -20.80 0.81
C TRP A 130 0.00 -21.79 -0.24
N TRP A 131 0.20 -21.34 -1.48
CA TRP A 131 0.71 -22.17 -2.56
C TRP A 131 2.10 -22.74 -2.24
N PHE A 132 3.02 -21.90 -1.78
CA PHE A 132 4.38 -22.34 -1.43
C PHE A 132 4.41 -23.16 -0.14
N GLN A 133 3.57 -22.85 0.86
CA GLN A 133 3.47 -23.67 2.08
C GLN A 133 3.06 -25.12 1.79
N LYS A 134 2.12 -25.31 0.85
CA LYS A 134 1.68 -26.66 0.46
C LYS A 134 2.75 -27.48 -0.26
N ARG A 135 3.83 -26.85 -0.71
CA ARG A 135 4.94 -27.46 -1.44
C ARG A 135 6.27 -27.33 -0.70
N GLU A 136 6.21 -26.98 0.57
CA GLU A 136 7.41 -26.86 1.42
C GLU A 136 8.24 -28.14 1.36
N GLY A 137 9.57 -27.98 1.13
CA GLY A 137 10.50 -29.12 0.98
C GLY A 137 10.53 -29.81 -0.39
N GLN A 138 9.63 -29.47 -1.32
CA GLN A 138 9.54 -30.08 -2.67
C GLN A 138 9.37 -29.03 -3.79
N LEU A 139 9.90 -27.82 -3.60
CA LEU A 139 9.78 -26.73 -4.58
C LEU A 139 10.48 -27.07 -5.89
N ARG A 140 9.72 -26.99 -7.00
CA ARG A 140 10.18 -27.22 -8.36
C ARG A 140 10.07 -25.94 -9.19
N PRO A 141 10.81 -25.78 -10.29
CA PRO A 141 10.67 -24.62 -11.18
C PRO A 141 9.23 -24.41 -11.64
N LEU A 142 8.46 -25.47 -11.86
CA LEU A 142 7.06 -25.43 -12.24
C LEU A 142 6.19 -24.71 -11.18
N ASP A 143 6.51 -24.81 -9.91
CA ASP A 143 5.75 -24.16 -8.82
C ASP A 143 5.87 -22.64 -8.92
N PHE A 144 7.04 -22.13 -9.33
CA PHE A 144 7.27 -20.70 -9.59
C PHE A 144 6.53 -20.22 -10.85
N MET A 145 6.45 -21.06 -11.90
CA MET A 145 5.67 -20.75 -13.10
C MET A 145 4.18 -20.64 -12.77
N VAL A 146 3.64 -21.57 -11.98
CA VAL A 146 2.24 -21.51 -11.52
C VAL A 146 2.01 -20.29 -10.63
N ALA A 147 2.92 -19.98 -9.71
CA ALA A 147 2.85 -18.76 -8.89
C ALA A 147 2.85 -17.50 -9.76
N GLY A 148 3.68 -17.46 -10.80
CA GLY A 148 3.70 -16.40 -11.80
C GLY A 148 2.35 -16.28 -12.53
N ALA A 149 1.77 -17.39 -12.97
CA ALA A 149 0.46 -17.38 -13.63
C ALA A 149 -0.65 -16.89 -12.69
N LEU A 150 -0.66 -17.35 -11.43
CA LEU A 150 -1.60 -16.87 -10.41
C LEU A 150 -1.47 -15.37 -10.17
N LEU A 151 -0.27 -14.79 -10.29
CA LEU A 151 -0.01 -13.36 -10.14
C LEU A 151 -0.43 -12.57 -11.39
N VAL A 152 -0.04 -13.04 -12.58
CA VAL A 152 -0.24 -12.31 -13.85
C VAL A 152 -1.73 -12.16 -14.19
N VAL A 153 -2.57 -13.17 -13.88
CA VAL A 153 -4.01 -13.12 -14.20
C VAL A 153 -4.71 -11.93 -13.53
N PRO A 154 -4.70 -11.77 -12.18
CA PRO A 154 -5.36 -10.62 -11.56
C PRO A 154 -4.67 -9.29 -11.89
N VAL A 155 -3.35 -9.24 -11.99
CA VAL A 155 -2.63 -8.03 -12.41
C VAL A 155 -3.07 -7.57 -13.80
N GLY A 156 -3.17 -8.48 -14.77
CA GLY A 156 -3.66 -8.18 -16.11
C GLY A 156 -5.11 -7.69 -16.13
N LEU A 157 -5.98 -8.27 -15.30
CA LEU A 157 -7.36 -7.80 -15.15
C LEU A 157 -7.43 -6.40 -14.55
N ILE A 158 -6.59 -6.08 -13.56
CA ILE A 158 -6.53 -4.75 -12.94
C ILE A 158 -5.95 -3.72 -13.93
N MET A 159 -4.94 -4.08 -14.71
CA MET A 159 -4.38 -3.21 -15.76
C MET A 159 -5.42 -2.85 -16.83
N LYS A 160 -6.32 -3.77 -17.19
CA LYS A 160 -7.45 -3.49 -18.10
C LYS A 160 -8.47 -2.51 -17.50
N GLN A 161 -8.50 -2.33 -16.17
CA GLN A 161 -9.36 -1.38 -15.46
C GLN A 161 -8.73 0.03 -15.32
N PRO A 162 -7.77 0.41 -16.11
CA PRO A 162 -6.72 1.44 -16.03
C PRO A 162 -6.29 1.83 -14.59
N ASP A 163 -6.09 0.85 -13.71
CA ASP A 163 -5.67 1.04 -12.32
C ASP A 163 -4.20 0.64 -12.12
N LEU A 164 -3.29 1.52 -12.56
CA LEU A 164 -1.84 1.27 -12.46
C LEU A 164 -1.36 1.20 -10.99
N GLY A 165 -1.90 2.04 -10.12
CA GLY A 165 -1.48 2.08 -8.72
C GLY A 165 -1.75 0.74 -8.03
N THR A 166 -2.98 0.22 -8.13
CA THR A 166 -3.34 -1.06 -7.52
C THR A 166 -2.64 -2.24 -8.21
N SER A 167 -2.49 -2.21 -9.54
CA SER A 167 -1.76 -3.29 -10.25
C SER A 167 -0.31 -3.38 -9.80
N LEU A 168 0.37 -2.25 -9.60
CA LEU A 168 1.73 -2.18 -9.09
C LEU A 168 1.85 -2.75 -7.68
N LEU A 169 0.91 -2.40 -6.78
CA LEU A 169 0.88 -2.91 -5.41
C LEU A 169 0.66 -4.42 -5.35
N VAL A 170 -0.29 -4.96 -6.14
CA VAL A 170 -0.55 -6.39 -6.21
C VAL A 170 0.64 -7.15 -6.83
N LEU A 171 1.24 -6.58 -7.88
CA LEU A 171 2.43 -7.13 -8.51
C LEU A 171 3.61 -7.17 -7.53
N ALA A 172 3.89 -6.07 -6.84
CA ALA A 172 4.97 -5.99 -5.86
C ALA A 172 4.78 -6.97 -4.70
N ALA A 173 3.55 -7.08 -4.17
CA ALA A 173 3.22 -8.04 -3.12
C ALA A 173 3.43 -9.49 -3.57
N GLY A 174 2.96 -9.84 -4.78
CA GLY A 174 3.13 -11.18 -5.32
C GLY A 174 4.59 -11.52 -5.64
N LEU A 175 5.33 -10.60 -6.25
CA LEU A 175 6.77 -10.76 -6.52
C LEU A 175 7.56 -10.91 -5.21
N ALA A 176 7.21 -10.18 -4.16
CA ALA A 176 7.83 -10.33 -2.85
C ALA A 176 7.64 -11.76 -2.29
N VAL A 177 6.43 -12.34 -2.38
CA VAL A 177 6.22 -13.75 -1.98
C VAL A 177 7.09 -14.69 -2.80
N ILE A 178 7.09 -14.55 -4.13
CA ILE A 178 7.85 -15.40 -5.04
C ILE A 178 9.36 -15.29 -4.75
N PHE A 179 9.86 -14.09 -4.50
CA PHE A 179 11.24 -13.84 -4.13
C PHE A 179 11.61 -14.49 -2.79
N PHE A 180 10.81 -14.26 -1.74
CA PHE A 180 11.05 -14.83 -0.42
C PHE A 180 10.87 -16.36 -0.37
N ALA A 181 10.09 -16.93 -1.31
CA ALA A 181 9.98 -18.38 -1.47
C ALA A 181 11.25 -19.02 -2.03
N GLY A 182 12.24 -18.24 -2.46
CA GLY A 182 13.54 -18.71 -2.91
C GLY A 182 13.75 -18.65 -4.43
N LEU A 183 13.03 -17.76 -5.15
CA LEU A 183 13.35 -17.53 -6.57
C LEU A 183 14.79 -17.04 -6.71
N SER A 184 15.55 -17.71 -7.56
CA SER A 184 16.96 -17.38 -7.79
C SER A 184 17.14 -15.95 -8.27
N TRP A 185 18.06 -15.19 -7.64
CA TRP A 185 18.43 -13.84 -8.08
C TRP A 185 18.88 -13.79 -9.53
N LYS A 186 19.45 -14.88 -10.04
CA LYS A 186 19.85 -15.00 -11.46
C LYS A 186 18.69 -14.89 -12.45
N LEU A 187 17.45 -15.19 -12.00
CA LEU A 187 16.23 -15.03 -12.79
C LEU A 187 15.62 -13.63 -12.65
N ILE A 188 15.88 -12.95 -11.54
CA ILE A 188 15.34 -11.62 -11.26
C ILE A 188 16.23 -10.52 -11.87
N ALA A 189 17.55 -10.69 -11.81
CA ALA A 189 18.50 -9.68 -12.26
C ALA A 189 18.34 -9.28 -13.74
N PRO A 190 18.19 -10.22 -14.71
CA PRO A 190 18.04 -9.84 -16.12
C PRO A 190 16.84 -8.94 -16.40
N PRO A 191 15.59 -9.24 -15.98
CA PRO A 191 14.48 -8.33 -16.22
C PRO A 191 14.60 -7.00 -15.48
N VAL A 192 15.23 -6.96 -14.30
CA VAL A 192 15.50 -5.71 -13.58
C VAL A 192 16.51 -4.85 -14.38
N VAL A 193 17.61 -5.44 -14.83
CA VAL A 193 18.62 -4.74 -15.66
C VAL A 193 18.02 -4.23 -16.95
N LEU A 194 17.22 -5.05 -17.65
CA LEU A 194 16.50 -4.62 -18.85
C LEU A 194 15.52 -3.48 -18.58
N GLY A 195 14.82 -3.51 -17.43
CA GLY A 195 13.93 -2.43 -17.02
C GLY A 195 14.68 -1.13 -16.76
N VAL A 196 15.85 -1.20 -16.11
CA VAL A 196 16.70 -0.01 -15.86
C VAL A 196 17.26 0.55 -17.17
N ILE A 197 17.74 -0.33 -18.07
CA ILE A 197 18.20 0.08 -19.40
C ILE A 197 17.05 0.72 -20.19
N GLY A 198 15.86 0.10 -20.18
CA GLY A 198 14.68 0.63 -20.85
C GLY A 198 14.29 2.01 -20.33
N MET A 199 14.32 2.21 -19.00
CA MET A 199 14.07 3.52 -18.38
C MET A 199 15.09 4.56 -18.81
N PHE A 200 16.38 4.20 -18.82
CA PHE A 200 17.44 5.09 -19.30
C PHE A 200 17.25 5.47 -20.78
N LEU A 201 16.88 4.52 -21.64
CA LEU A 201 16.59 4.78 -23.06
C LEU A 201 15.38 5.70 -23.23
N ILE A 202 14.32 5.53 -22.42
CA ILE A 202 13.13 6.41 -22.46
C ILE A 202 13.53 7.85 -22.11
N VAL A 203 14.33 8.04 -21.06
CA VAL A 203 14.83 9.36 -20.66
C VAL A 203 15.72 9.97 -21.75
N TRP A 204 16.63 9.16 -22.34
CA TRP A 204 17.54 9.62 -23.38
C TRP A 204 16.83 10.03 -24.68
N PHE A 205 15.82 9.26 -25.08
CA PHE A 205 15.04 9.50 -26.31
C PHE A 205 13.71 10.23 -26.05
N GLU A 206 13.53 10.87 -24.87
CA GLU A 206 12.30 11.57 -24.50
C GLU A 206 11.77 12.50 -25.60
N PRO A 207 12.59 13.40 -26.23
CA PRO A 207 12.08 14.34 -27.22
C PRO A 207 11.47 13.66 -28.46
N ALA A 208 12.00 12.50 -28.82
CA ALA A 208 11.50 11.72 -29.96
C ALA A 208 10.30 10.84 -29.60
N LEU A 209 10.34 10.22 -28.41
CA LEU A 209 9.31 9.29 -27.96
C LEU A 209 8.03 10.00 -27.50
N CYS A 210 8.17 11.20 -26.96
CA CYS A 210 7.07 12.01 -26.45
C CYS A 210 6.61 13.11 -27.44
N ALA A 211 7.07 13.08 -28.70
CA ALA A 211 6.60 14.00 -29.73
C ALA A 211 5.11 13.79 -30.04
N ASP A 212 4.44 14.87 -30.45
CA ASP A 212 3.02 14.83 -30.81
C ASP A 212 2.76 13.83 -31.95
N GLY A 213 1.74 12.99 -31.78
CA GLY A 213 1.35 11.97 -32.77
C GLY A 213 2.11 10.65 -32.69
N VAL A 214 3.15 10.53 -31.87
CA VAL A 214 3.89 9.28 -31.65
C VAL A 214 3.09 8.38 -30.69
N ARG A 215 2.79 7.15 -31.12
CA ARG A 215 2.14 6.12 -30.30
C ARG A 215 3.12 5.00 -29.99
N TRP A 216 3.17 4.60 -28.74
CA TRP A 216 4.00 3.48 -28.32
C TRP A 216 3.27 2.15 -28.56
N PRO A 217 3.89 1.17 -29.22
CA PRO A 217 3.20 -0.06 -29.63
C PRO A 217 2.80 -0.96 -28.45
N VAL A 218 3.44 -0.80 -27.29
CA VAL A 218 3.27 -1.70 -26.12
C VAL A 218 2.42 -1.06 -25.02
N LEU A 219 2.40 0.28 -24.92
CA LEU A 219 1.71 1.00 -23.84
C LEU A 219 0.43 1.67 -24.38
N HIS A 220 -0.60 1.69 -23.52
CA HIS A 220 -1.80 2.48 -23.82
C HIS A 220 -1.50 3.98 -23.75
N ASP A 221 -2.24 4.78 -24.51
CA ASP A 221 -2.04 6.25 -24.60
C ASP A 221 -2.00 6.93 -23.21
N TYR A 222 -2.84 6.49 -22.27
CA TYR A 222 -2.83 7.05 -20.90
C TYR A 222 -1.56 6.71 -20.10
N GLN A 223 -0.89 5.59 -20.40
CA GLN A 223 0.37 5.19 -19.75
C GLN A 223 1.54 5.98 -20.34
N GLN A 224 1.57 6.10 -21.67
CA GLN A 224 2.54 6.94 -22.38
C GLN A 224 2.45 8.37 -21.88
N GLN A 225 1.23 8.95 -21.81
CA GLN A 225 1.04 10.31 -21.31
C GLN A 225 1.55 10.50 -19.88
N ARG A 226 1.38 9.52 -18.98
CA ARG A 226 1.93 9.59 -17.62
C ARG A 226 3.44 9.64 -17.58
N ILE A 227 4.11 8.87 -18.45
CA ILE A 227 5.57 8.86 -18.54
C ILE A 227 6.07 10.17 -19.15
N CYS A 228 5.47 10.62 -20.24
CA CYS A 228 5.84 11.88 -20.88
C CYS A 228 5.58 13.10 -19.97
N THR A 229 4.47 13.14 -19.23
CA THR A 229 4.19 14.19 -18.24
C THR A 229 5.17 14.13 -17.04
N LEU A 230 5.70 12.96 -16.68
CA LEU A 230 6.74 12.87 -15.66
C LEU A 230 8.05 13.47 -16.14
N LEU A 231 8.46 13.17 -17.37
CA LEU A 231 9.73 13.64 -17.95
C LEU A 231 9.69 15.14 -18.25
N ASP A 232 8.55 15.64 -18.72
CA ASP A 232 8.31 17.05 -18.97
C ASP A 232 6.91 17.46 -18.47
N PRO A 233 6.78 17.87 -17.19
CA PRO A 233 5.50 18.28 -16.63
C PRO A 233 4.88 19.52 -17.31
N SER A 234 5.67 20.32 -18.02
CA SER A 234 5.18 21.51 -18.73
C SER A 234 4.28 21.19 -19.93
N ARG A 235 4.29 19.96 -20.43
CA ARG A 235 3.40 19.48 -21.51
C ARG A 235 1.94 19.35 -21.11
N ASP A 236 1.66 19.20 -19.82
CA ASP A 236 0.30 19.10 -19.28
C ASP A 236 0.09 20.11 -18.14
N PRO A 237 0.12 21.42 -18.47
CA PRO A 237 0.16 22.49 -17.48
C PRO A 237 -1.17 22.70 -16.73
N LEU A 238 -2.27 22.06 -17.17
CA LEU A 238 -3.59 22.13 -16.53
C LEU A 238 -4.05 20.78 -15.94
N GLY A 239 -3.28 19.70 -16.16
CA GLY A 239 -3.62 18.38 -15.69
C GLY A 239 -2.61 17.83 -14.67
N LYS A 240 -2.08 16.64 -14.91
CA LYS A 240 -1.15 15.96 -13.98
C LYS A 240 0.21 16.64 -13.87
N GLY A 241 0.66 17.35 -14.92
CA GLY A 241 1.88 18.14 -14.86
C GLY A 241 1.76 19.26 -13.84
N PHE A 242 0.62 19.93 -13.75
CA PHE A 242 0.34 20.92 -12.71
C PHE A 242 0.49 20.34 -11.30
N HIS A 243 -0.08 19.15 -11.05
CA HIS A 243 0.02 18.49 -9.74
C HIS A 243 1.49 18.19 -9.35
N ILE A 244 2.31 17.74 -10.32
CA ILE A 244 3.73 17.44 -10.07
C ILE A 244 4.48 18.74 -9.76
N ILE A 245 4.31 19.78 -10.57
CA ILE A 245 5.00 21.06 -10.39
C ILE A 245 4.64 21.68 -9.04
N GLN A 246 3.35 21.75 -8.70
CA GLN A 246 2.91 22.33 -7.42
C GLN A 246 3.39 21.48 -6.22
N GLY A 247 3.38 20.16 -6.36
CA GLY A 247 3.93 19.26 -5.34
C GLY A 247 5.43 19.52 -5.09
N MET A 248 6.25 19.64 -6.14
CA MET A 248 7.67 19.94 -6.04
C MET A 248 7.93 21.35 -5.46
N ILE A 249 7.13 22.35 -5.86
CA ILE A 249 7.22 23.72 -5.29
C ILE A 249 6.91 23.68 -3.79
N ALA A 250 5.86 22.95 -3.38
CA ALA A 250 5.50 22.82 -1.97
C ALA A 250 6.63 22.16 -1.16
N ILE A 251 7.19 21.02 -1.64
CA ILE A 251 8.31 20.35 -0.99
C ILE A 251 9.51 21.29 -0.88
N GLY A 252 9.89 21.95 -1.98
CA GLY A 252 11.05 22.88 -2.01
C GLY A 252 10.85 24.09 -1.10
N SER A 253 9.62 24.62 -1.03
CA SER A 253 9.30 25.79 -0.21
C SER A 253 9.34 25.53 1.30
N GLY A 254 9.24 24.24 1.72
CA GLY A 254 9.35 23.85 3.12
C GLY A 254 10.75 24.00 3.72
N GLY A 255 11.81 24.02 2.89
CA GLY A 255 13.19 24.17 3.38
C GLY A 255 13.58 23.11 4.43
N MET A 256 14.43 23.49 5.40
CA MET A 256 14.92 22.56 6.42
C MET A 256 13.89 22.23 7.51
N PHE A 257 13.15 23.22 8.00
CA PHE A 257 12.28 23.07 9.17
C PHE A 257 10.80 23.29 8.89
N GLY A 258 10.44 23.52 7.62
CA GLY A 258 9.08 23.82 7.22
C GLY A 258 8.64 25.25 7.47
N LYS A 259 7.47 25.60 6.95
CA LYS A 259 6.82 26.90 7.21
C LYS A 259 6.10 26.97 8.56
N GLY A 260 5.95 25.83 9.21
CA GLY A 260 5.18 25.66 10.44
C GLY A 260 3.81 25.02 10.20
N PHE A 261 3.26 24.44 11.26
CA PHE A 261 1.95 23.81 11.25
C PHE A 261 0.85 24.81 10.87
N MET A 262 -0.01 24.46 9.93
CA MET A 262 -1.06 25.30 9.35
C MET A 262 -0.55 26.57 8.62
N ALA A 263 0.74 26.65 8.32
CA ALA A 263 1.34 27.80 7.62
C ALA A 263 1.76 27.48 6.17
N GLY A 264 1.35 26.35 5.62
CA GLY A 264 1.61 25.94 4.25
C GLY A 264 0.86 26.81 3.24
N THR A 265 1.56 27.67 2.49
CA THR A 265 0.94 28.59 1.53
C THR A 265 0.39 27.88 0.30
N GLN A 266 1.11 26.88 -0.24
CA GLN A 266 0.64 26.11 -1.40
C GLN A 266 -0.59 25.26 -1.03
N THR A 267 -0.62 24.75 0.19
CA THR A 267 -1.74 23.97 0.74
C THR A 267 -2.96 24.83 0.96
N HIS A 268 -2.81 26.01 1.64
CA HIS A 268 -3.94 26.86 2.03
C HIS A 268 -4.48 27.75 0.90
N LEU A 269 -3.67 28.04 -0.12
CA LEU A 269 -4.11 28.72 -1.33
C LEU A 269 -4.68 27.76 -2.41
N GLU A 270 -4.86 26.48 -2.05
CA GLU A 270 -5.44 25.43 -2.91
C GLU A 270 -4.66 25.15 -4.21
N PHE A 271 -3.37 25.50 -4.26
CA PHE A 271 -2.53 25.20 -5.41
C PHE A 271 -2.20 23.71 -5.55
N ILE A 272 -2.34 22.90 -4.46
CA ILE A 272 -2.14 21.47 -4.51
C ILE A 272 -3.52 20.79 -4.60
N PRO A 273 -3.96 20.35 -5.78
CA PRO A 273 -5.16 19.52 -5.90
C PRO A 273 -4.94 18.20 -5.14
N GLU A 274 -5.88 17.47 -4.72
CA GLU A 274 -5.71 16.17 -4.02
C GLU A 274 -4.74 16.23 -2.81
N ARG A 275 -4.55 17.41 -2.16
CA ARG A 275 -3.67 17.63 -1.00
C ARG A 275 -3.99 16.78 0.22
N THR A 276 -5.21 16.22 0.28
CA THR A 276 -5.64 15.32 1.36
C THR A 276 -5.51 13.84 1.01
N THR A 277 -5.28 13.50 -0.26
CA THR A 277 -5.21 12.14 -0.77
C THR A 277 -3.81 11.81 -1.29
N ASP A 278 -3.60 11.88 -2.59
CA ASP A 278 -2.38 11.40 -3.23
C ASP A 278 -1.17 12.32 -3.02
N PHE A 279 -1.40 13.63 -2.84
CA PHE A 279 -0.37 14.67 -2.67
C PHE A 279 -0.23 15.18 -1.23
N ILE A 280 -0.72 14.46 -0.24
CA ILE A 280 -0.62 14.86 1.17
C ILE A 280 0.83 14.98 1.64
N PHE A 281 1.76 14.21 1.05
CA PHE A 281 3.19 14.30 1.34
C PHE A 281 3.76 15.67 0.96
N ALA A 282 3.25 16.34 -0.10
CA ALA A 282 3.65 17.70 -0.45
C ALA A 282 3.22 18.71 0.63
N ALA A 283 1.98 18.61 1.12
CA ALA A 283 1.49 19.45 2.22
C ALA A 283 2.29 19.22 3.50
N PHE A 284 2.59 17.95 3.83
CA PHE A 284 3.43 17.60 4.98
C PHE A 284 4.83 18.19 4.86
N SER A 285 5.45 18.08 3.67
CA SER A 285 6.78 18.59 3.40
C SER A 285 6.84 20.12 3.47
N GLU A 286 5.80 20.83 3.02
CA GLU A 286 5.72 22.28 3.12
C GLU A 286 5.69 22.75 4.58
N GLU A 287 4.90 22.07 5.42
CA GLU A 287 4.71 22.49 6.82
C GLU A 287 5.86 22.08 7.75
N PHE A 288 6.45 20.88 7.55
CA PHE A 288 7.46 20.30 8.45
C PHE A 288 8.87 20.27 7.85
N GLY A 289 9.04 20.61 6.57
CA GLY A 289 10.31 20.67 5.89
C GLY A 289 11.06 19.33 5.80
N LEU A 290 12.36 19.42 5.51
CA LEU A 290 13.23 18.24 5.42
C LEU A 290 13.30 17.47 6.74
N ALA A 291 13.37 18.16 7.88
CA ALA A 291 13.44 17.50 9.19
C ALA A 291 12.20 16.64 9.45
N GLY A 292 10.99 17.14 9.16
CA GLY A 292 9.75 16.39 9.25
C GLY A 292 9.73 15.20 8.29
N ASN A 293 10.19 15.39 7.05
CA ASN A 293 10.27 14.32 6.06
C ASN A 293 11.21 13.20 6.51
N LEU A 294 12.37 13.52 7.08
CA LEU A 294 13.29 12.51 7.61
C LEU A 294 12.68 11.72 8.77
N LEU A 295 11.97 12.40 9.68
CA LEU A 295 11.24 11.72 10.76
C LEU A 295 10.13 10.80 10.22
N LEU A 296 9.39 11.24 9.21
CA LEU A 296 8.36 10.45 8.57
C LEU A 296 8.95 9.20 7.89
N ILE A 297 10.02 9.37 7.13
CA ILE A 297 10.76 8.27 6.49
C ILE A 297 11.30 7.31 7.54
N ALA A 298 11.89 7.81 8.64
CA ALA A 298 12.35 6.98 9.75
C ALA A 298 11.21 6.15 10.37
N GLY A 299 10.01 6.73 10.51
CA GLY A 299 8.81 6.02 10.95
C GLY A 299 8.43 4.87 10.02
N PHE A 300 8.44 5.08 8.70
CA PHE A 300 8.21 4.01 7.72
C PHE A 300 9.31 2.95 7.72
N ILE A 301 10.59 3.36 7.79
CA ILE A 301 11.71 2.43 7.90
C ILE A 301 11.57 1.57 9.15
N PHE A 302 11.22 2.14 10.29
CA PHE A 302 11.01 1.42 11.54
C PHE A 302 9.87 0.39 11.42
N LEU A 303 8.73 0.78 10.81
CA LEU A 303 7.62 -0.14 10.52
C LEU A 303 8.05 -1.31 9.64
N ILE A 304 8.77 -1.01 8.55
CA ILE A 304 9.24 -2.02 7.58
C ILE A 304 10.25 -2.96 8.23
N LEU A 305 11.24 -2.43 8.94
CA LEU A 305 12.24 -3.25 9.65
C LEU A 305 11.57 -4.16 10.68
N ARG A 306 10.59 -3.63 11.46
CA ARG A 306 9.87 -4.46 12.43
C ARG A 306 9.03 -5.55 11.75
N GLY A 307 8.36 -5.23 10.64
CA GLY A 307 7.64 -6.22 9.85
C GLY A 307 8.55 -7.31 9.28
N MET A 308 9.75 -6.96 8.81
CA MET A 308 10.75 -7.94 8.36
C MET A 308 11.27 -8.82 9.50
N VAL A 309 11.48 -8.27 10.70
CA VAL A 309 11.84 -9.06 11.88
C VAL A 309 10.73 -10.07 12.20
N ILE A 310 9.46 -9.66 12.18
CA ILE A 310 8.31 -10.57 12.37
C ILE A 310 8.32 -11.68 11.31
N ALA A 311 8.61 -11.33 10.05
CA ALA A 311 8.71 -12.32 8.97
C ALA A 311 9.85 -13.32 9.20
N MET A 312 11.05 -12.86 9.56
CA MET A 312 12.20 -13.74 9.82
C MET A 312 11.98 -14.67 11.00
N GLU A 313 11.27 -14.21 12.01
CA GLU A 313 11.01 -14.96 13.24
C GLU A 313 9.75 -15.84 13.15
N ALA A 314 9.00 -15.81 12.05
CA ALA A 314 7.76 -16.56 11.88
C ALA A 314 8.00 -18.08 11.86
N ALA A 315 7.12 -18.85 12.54
CA ALA A 315 7.28 -20.29 12.77
C ALA A 315 7.04 -21.15 11.51
N THR A 316 6.23 -20.69 10.56
CA THR A 316 5.87 -21.45 9.34
C THR A 316 6.28 -20.70 8.09
N LEU A 317 6.50 -21.42 6.99
CA LEU A 317 6.80 -20.81 5.69
C LEU A 317 5.68 -19.88 5.25
N PHE A 318 4.41 -20.27 5.42
CA PHE A 318 3.25 -19.42 5.15
C PHE A 318 3.34 -18.08 5.87
N SER A 319 3.56 -18.12 7.19
CA SER A 319 3.63 -16.90 8.02
C SER A 319 4.82 -16.03 7.62
N ARG A 320 5.97 -16.64 7.30
CA ARG A 320 7.19 -15.95 6.85
C ARG A 320 6.95 -15.20 5.54
N LEU A 321 6.39 -15.91 4.55
CA LEU A 321 6.11 -15.34 3.23
C LEU A 321 5.05 -14.25 3.29
N LEU A 322 3.95 -14.49 4.05
CA LEU A 322 2.87 -13.54 4.21
C LEU A 322 3.36 -12.26 4.91
N ALA A 323 4.08 -12.39 6.03
CA ALA A 323 4.59 -11.23 6.77
C ALA A 323 5.58 -10.42 5.93
N GLY A 324 6.50 -11.08 5.22
CA GLY A 324 7.44 -10.42 4.32
C GLY A 324 6.73 -9.66 3.21
N ALA A 325 5.77 -10.29 2.53
CA ALA A 325 5.02 -9.65 1.45
C ALA A 325 4.16 -8.47 1.93
N VAL A 326 3.47 -8.63 3.05
CA VAL A 326 2.68 -7.55 3.67
C VAL A 326 3.58 -6.37 4.05
N THR A 327 4.77 -6.63 4.57
CA THR A 327 5.75 -5.59 4.87
C THR A 327 6.20 -4.87 3.60
N MET A 328 6.43 -5.61 2.50
CA MET A 328 6.78 -5.01 1.20
C MET A 328 5.64 -4.20 0.59
N ILE A 329 4.38 -4.48 0.92
CA ILE A 329 3.26 -3.61 0.54
C ILE A 329 3.43 -2.21 1.17
N PHE A 330 3.75 -2.12 2.47
CA PHE A 330 4.00 -0.81 3.12
C PHE A 330 5.17 -0.06 2.50
N PHE A 331 6.27 -0.78 2.20
CA PHE A 331 7.40 -0.20 1.47
C PHE A 331 6.95 0.36 0.12
N THR A 332 6.23 -0.43 -0.67
CA THR A 332 5.79 -0.03 -2.02
C THR A 332 4.85 1.17 -1.96
N TYR A 333 3.92 1.20 -1.01
CA TYR A 333 3.03 2.34 -0.81
C TYR A 333 3.81 3.63 -0.51
N ALA A 334 4.70 3.59 0.48
CA ALA A 334 5.48 4.76 0.90
C ALA A 334 6.42 5.23 -0.22
N PHE A 335 7.16 4.31 -0.84
CA PHE A 335 8.10 4.60 -1.92
C PHE A 335 7.40 5.19 -3.15
N VAL A 336 6.29 4.59 -3.57
CA VAL A 336 5.56 5.06 -4.75
C VAL A 336 4.89 6.39 -4.50
N ASN A 337 4.25 6.60 -3.32
CA ASN A 337 3.62 7.88 -3.00
C ASN A 337 4.64 9.01 -2.92
N MET A 338 5.67 8.85 -2.09
CA MET A 338 6.72 9.86 -1.93
C MET A 338 7.43 10.12 -3.26
N GLY A 339 7.75 9.06 -4.03
CA GLY A 339 8.42 9.17 -5.32
C GLY A 339 7.58 9.90 -6.38
N MET A 340 6.27 9.67 -6.45
CA MET A 340 5.41 10.37 -7.42
C MET A 340 5.21 11.84 -7.07
N VAL A 341 5.12 12.17 -5.77
CA VAL A 341 4.96 13.56 -5.32
C VAL A 341 6.24 14.36 -5.50
N SER A 342 7.41 13.69 -5.36
CA SER A 342 8.73 14.30 -5.59
C SER A 342 9.14 14.35 -7.07
N GLY A 343 8.28 13.90 -8.00
CA GLY A 343 8.58 13.89 -9.44
C GLY A 343 9.61 12.83 -9.87
N ILE A 344 9.89 11.81 -9.05
CA ILE A 344 10.79 10.68 -9.37
C ILE A 344 10.01 9.57 -10.10
N LEU A 345 8.74 9.38 -9.76
CA LEU A 345 7.86 8.35 -10.32
C LEU A 345 6.62 8.97 -10.97
N PRO A 346 6.03 8.32 -11.99
CA PRO A 346 4.80 8.82 -12.60
C PRO A 346 3.64 8.80 -11.60
N VAL A 347 2.73 9.78 -11.72
CA VAL A 347 1.56 9.88 -10.86
C VAL A 347 0.61 8.71 -11.12
N VAL A 348 0.50 7.81 -10.16
CA VAL A 348 -0.32 6.59 -10.25
C VAL A 348 -1.51 6.56 -9.30
N GLY A 349 -1.59 7.51 -8.35
CA GLY A 349 -2.69 7.61 -7.40
C GLY A 349 -2.62 6.55 -6.30
N VAL A 350 -1.49 6.45 -5.62
CA VAL A 350 -1.27 5.55 -4.49
C VAL A 350 -1.22 6.37 -3.20
N PRO A 351 -2.11 6.13 -2.23
CA PRO A 351 -2.12 6.90 -0.97
C PRO A 351 -0.94 6.56 -0.07
N LEU A 352 -0.50 7.50 0.76
CA LEU A 352 0.53 7.28 1.77
C LEU A 352 -0.08 6.58 3.01
N PRO A 353 0.46 5.42 3.44
CA PRO A 353 -0.15 4.62 4.51
C PRO A 353 -0.36 5.40 5.81
N PHE A 354 -1.54 5.29 6.39
CA PHE A 354 -2.00 5.96 7.61
C PHE A 354 -2.08 7.48 7.55
N ILE A 355 -1.59 8.11 6.49
CA ILE A 355 -1.49 9.58 6.35
C ILE A 355 -2.52 10.11 5.36
N SER A 356 -2.63 9.50 4.16
CA SER A 356 -3.58 9.91 3.14
C SER A 356 -5.02 9.58 3.51
N TYR A 357 -5.94 10.45 3.10
CA TYR A 357 -7.38 10.15 3.16
C TYR A 357 -7.72 9.02 2.19
N GLY A 358 -8.39 7.97 2.70
CA GLY A 358 -8.83 6.86 1.87
C GLY A 358 -9.48 5.75 2.70
N GLY A 359 -10.82 5.59 2.61
CA GLY A 359 -11.55 4.63 3.44
C GLY A 359 -11.17 3.18 3.15
N THR A 360 -11.21 2.75 1.88
CA THR A 360 -10.88 1.36 1.49
C THR A 360 -9.41 1.03 1.70
N ALA A 361 -8.51 1.98 1.43
CA ALA A 361 -7.08 1.81 1.68
C ALA A 361 -6.79 1.62 3.18
N MET A 362 -7.44 2.40 4.06
CA MET A 362 -7.29 2.25 5.52
C MET A 362 -7.73 0.87 6.01
N VAL A 363 -8.84 0.33 5.48
CA VAL A 363 -9.30 -1.04 5.78
C VAL A 363 -8.23 -2.06 5.39
N THR A 364 -7.68 -1.94 4.18
CA THR A 364 -6.60 -2.82 3.69
C THR A 364 -5.35 -2.73 4.57
N LEU A 365 -4.96 -1.53 5.01
CA LEU A 365 -3.83 -1.33 5.93
C LEU A 365 -4.11 -1.93 7.32
N GLY A 366 -5.34 -1.78 7.83
CA GLY A 366 -5.76 -2.42 9.08
C GLY A 366 -5.68 -3.95 9.01
N LEU A 367 -6.16 -4.55 7.91
CA LEU A 367 -6.01 -5.99 7.63
C LEU A 367 -4.52 -6.40 7.60
N ALA A 368 -3.69 -5.64 6.90
CA ALA A 368 -2.27 -5.90 6.74
C ALA A 368 -1.52 -5.91 8.08
N VAL A 369 -1.69 -4.87 8.90
CA VAL A 369 -1.08 -4.82 10.24
C VAL A 369 -1.67 -5.89 11.16
N GLY A 370 -2.98 -6.14 11.09
CA GLY A 370 -3.63 -7.20 11.86
C GLY A 370 -3.02 -8.59 11.57
N MET A 371 -2.68 -8.88 10.32
CA MET A 371 -1.98 -10.12 9.94
C MET A 371 -0.56 -10.18 10.52
N LEU A 372 0.20 -9.08 10.47
CA LEU A 372 1.52 -9.02 11.09
C LEU A 372 1.43 -9.26 12.60
N MET A 373 0.46 -8.65 13.29
CA MET A 373 0.21 -8.86 14.72
C MET A 373 -0.19 -10.30 15.03
N SER A 374 -1.05 -10.91 14.20
CA SER A 374 -1.43 -12.33 14.32
C SER A 374 -0.21 -13.26 14.24
N ILE A 375 0.68 -13.01 13.27
CA ILE A 375 1.90 -13.80 13.08
C ILE A 375 2.86 -13.63 14.27
N ALA A 376 3.05 -12.39 14.73
CA ALA A 376 3.90 -12.10 15.88
C ALA A 376 3.37 -12.76 17.17
N LYS A 377 2.04 -12.77 17.37
CA LYS A 377 1.38 -13.43 18.50
C LYS A 377 1.56 -14.94 18.46
N ALA A 378 1.41 -15.57 17.31
CA ALA A 378 1.55 -17.01 17.15
C ALA A 378 2.95 -17.52 17.53
N LYS A 379 4.01 -16.74 17.24
CA LYS A 379 5.38 -17.07 17.66
C LYS A 379 5.52 -17.17 19.18
N ARG A 380 4.98 -16.21 19.92
CA ARG A 380 5.09 -16.16 21.38
C ARG A 380 4.42 -17.36 22.06
N LEU A 381 3.32 -17.87 21.48
CA LEU A 381 2.61 -19.03 21.98
C LEU A 381 3.34 -20.36 21.74
N VAL A 382 4.26 -20.42 20.77
CA VAL A 382 5.07 -21.64 20.49
C VAL A 382 6.34 -21.67 21.35
N GLN A 383 6.79 -20.53 21.85
CA GLN A 383 8.00 -20.36 22.67
C GLN A 383 7.73 -20.34 24.18
N SER A 384 6.47 -20.25 24.61
CA SER A 384 6.01 -20.38 26.01
C SER A 384 5.53 -21.79 26.29
#